data_7af5520ecc20cad800874ff1b7811d8e
#
_entry.id   7af5520ecc20cad800874ff1b7811d8e
#
_cell.length_a   1.000
_cell.length_b   1.000
_cell.length_c   1.000
_cell.angle_alpha   90.00
_cell.angle_beta   90.00
_cell.angle_gamma   90.00
#
_symmetry.space_group_name_H-M   'P 1'
#
loop_
_entity.id
_entity.type
_entity.pdbx_description
1 polymer ?
#
loop_
_entity_poly.entity_id
_entity_poly.type
_entity_poly.pdbx_seq_one_letter_code
_entity_poly.pdbx_strand_id
1 'polypeptide(L)'
;MEWLLASVLFIGVVIALTGCSRSGAPQKGETVTELRYQAAAGMVTLPELAEDLGFLAPLKLNYVGSVQGGPQDIQALITGAVDFASAFNGAFVKAAAANVKLISVIGSYGSDQKSWAGYYVLADSPIKNVHDLIGKKVGVNTLGAHFEFALKDYLARGGLTPAEIQKVELVVLPPVNTEQALRANQIDVAVLPFILRDKALERGGIRQIFADTDMYGDFTAGTYAVTPKFAKEHPEAVRQFVSGTAKAIEWAKSTPDDQVKARLISIINKRHRNESTALVQYWHSFGVAEQGGQVTAKQFQPWIDLMVKDGELQAGQVKAEQLFSNDFNSYAAAKVDTASTKASPGEQK
;
A
#
# COMPACT_ATOMS: atom_id res chain seq x y z
N MET A 1 -60.53 10.43 56.86
CA MET A 1 -59.89 11.07 58.05
C MET A 1 -58.54 10.41 58.18
N GLU A 2 -57.67 11.08 57.94
CA GLU A 2 -56.31 11.52 58.24
C GLU A 2 -55.31 11.41 57.10
N TRP A 3 -54.79 12.56 56.78
CA TRP A 3 -53.73 12.82 55.83
C TRP A 3 -52.39 12.62 56.51
N LEU A 4 -51.46 11.90 55.90
CA LEU A 4 -50.03 11.97 56.21
C LEU A 4 -49.23 12.28 55.00
N LEU A 5 -48.68 13.49 54.99
CA LEU A 5 -47.67 14.01 54.09
C LEU A 5 -46.35 13.25 54.26
N ALA A 6 -45.85 12.65 53.20
CA ALA A 6 -44.47 12.15 53.15
C ALA A 6 -43.66 12.99 52.17
N SER A 7 -42.74 13.80 52.72
CA SER A 7 -41.78 14.62 52.00
C SER A 7 -40.74 13.72 51.30
N VAL A 8 -40.72 13.73 49.98
CA VAL A 8 -39.67 13.06 49.16
C VAL A 8 -38.50 14.00 49.02
N LEU A 9 -37.39 13.61 49.69
CA LEU A 9 -36.06 14.27 49.56
C LEU A 9 -35.47 13.92 48.21
N PHE A 10 -35.33 14.88 47.30
CA PHE A 10 -34.63 14.71 45.99
C PHE A 10 -33.11 14.78 46.28
N ILE A 11 -32.45 13.65 46.34
CA ILE A 11 -30.98 13.57 46.30
C ILE A 11 -30.56 13.63 44.81
N GLY A 12 -30.08 14.78 44.38
CA GLY A 12 -29.47 14.96 43.05
C GLY A 12 -28.16 14.18 42.96
N VAL A 13 -28.19 13.06 42.26
CA VAL A 13 -26.96 12.36 41.87
C VAL A 13 -26.40 13.10 40.65
N VAL A 14 -25.36 13.89 40.86
CA VAL A 14 -24.50 14.43 39.81
C VAL A 14 -23.68 13.28 39.24
N ILE A 15 -24.16 12.65 38.19
CA ILE A 15 -23.34 11.71 37.38
C ILE A 15 -22.33 12.55 36.61
N ALA A 16 -21.10 12.59 37.10
CA ALA A 16 -19.97 13.06 36.32
C ALA A 16 -19.77 12.10 35.13
N LEU A 17 -20.27 12.51 33.96
CA LEU A 17 -19.95 11.85 32.69
C LEU A 17 -18.46 12.09 32.43
N THR A 18 -17.60 11.16 32.89
CA THR A 18 -16.26 11.01 32.36
C THR A 18 -16.40 10.61 30.90
N GLY A 19 -16.30 11.59 30.02
CA GLY A 19 -16.31 11.38 28.59
C GLY A 19 -15.18 10.43 28.20
N CYS A 20 -15.54 9.25 27.68
CA CYS A 20 -14.63 8.45 26.89
C CYS A 20 -14.14 9.33 25.73
N SER A 21 -12.85 9.65 25.76
CA SER A 21 -12.16 10.30 24.63
C SER A 21 -12.32 9.41 23.41
N ARG A 22 -13.28 9.73 22.55
CA ARG A 22 -13.23 9.28 21.16
C ARG A 22 -11.98 9.89 20.58
N SER A 23 -11.04 9.07 20.18
CA SER A 23 -9.92 9.45 19.32
C SER A 23 -10.46 9.92 17.97
N GLY A 24 -10.93 11.16 17.91
CA GLY A 24 -11.31 11.85 16.69
C GLY A 24 -10.08 12.25 15.90
N ALA A 25 -10.27 12.58 14.60
CA ALA A 25 -9.20 13.20 13.83
C ALA A 25 -8.69 14.49 14.51
N PRO A 26 -7.38 14.79 14.46
CA PRO A 26 -6.80 16.00 15.05
C PRO A 26 -7.51 17.26 14.53
N GLN A 27 -7.72 18.25 15.41
CA GLN A 27 -8.34 19.52 15.04
C GLN A 27 -7.28 20.50 14.51
N LYS A 28 -7.72 21.47 13.69
CA LYS A 28 -6.85 22.50 13.11
C LYS A 28 -6.11 23.27 14.22
N GLY A 29 -4.76 23.30 14.14
CA GLY A 29 -3.88 23.98 15.12
C GLY A 29 -3.41 23.07 16.25
N GLU A 30 -3.88 21.81 16.34
CA GLU A 30 -3.36 20.82 17.28
C GLU A 30 -2.10 20.17 16.70
N THR A 31 -1.06 20.04 17.53
CA THR A 31 0.17 19.35 17.13
C THR A 31 -0.12 17.85 17.04
N VAL A 32 -0.06 17.30 15.83
CA VAL A 32 -0.20 15.84 15.62
C VAL A 32 1.04 15.15 16.15
N THR A 33 0.86 14.33 17.17
CA THR A 33 1.93 13.52 17.78
C THR A 33 1.82 12.04 17.42
N GLU A 34 0.69 11.64 16.84
CA GLU A 34 0.38 10.26 16.49
C GLU A 34 -0.39 10.17 15.18
N LEU A 35 -0.04 9.19 14.32
CA LEU A 35 -0.74 8.90 13.07
C LEU A 35 -1.44 7.54 13.14
N ARG A 36 -2.74 7.53 12.87
CA ARG A 36 -3.55 6.30 12.80
C ARG A 36 -3.37 5.64 11.45
N TYR A 37 -3.24 4.30 11.45
CA TYR A 37 -3.06 3.53 10.23
C TYR A 37 -3.57 2.09 10.35
N GLN A 38 -3.75 1.46 9.19
CA GLN A 38 -4.00 0.03 9.04
C GLN A 38 -2.80 -0.64 8.34
N ALA A 39 -2.64 -1.96 8.58
CA ALA A 39 -1.62 -2.75 7.90
C ALA A 39 -2.09 -4.21 7.72
N ALA A 40 -1.55 -4.91 6.74
CA ALA A 40 -1.80 -6.34 6.58
C ALA A 40 -1.17 -7.12 7.75
N ALA A 41 -1.89 -8.09 8.28
CA ALA A 41 -1.41 -8.92 9.38
C ALA A 41 -0.12 -9.66 9.01
N GLY A 42 0.85 -9.69 9.92
CA GLY A 42 2.13 -10.36 9.74
C GLY A 42 3.14 -9.63 8.85
N MET A 43 2.76 -8.47 8.28
CA MET A 43 3.64 -7.63 7.47
C MET A 43 4.13 -6.42 8.28
N VAL A 44 5.40 -6.09 8.15
CA VAL A 44 5.95 -4.83 8.69
C VAL A 44 5.98 -3.81 7.57
N THR A 45 5.39 -2.65 7.83
CA THR A 45 5.35 -1.53 6.89
C THR A 45 6.60 -0.66 7.00
N LEU A 46 6.90 0.11 5.95
CA LEU A 46 8.01 1.07 5.96
C LEU A 46 7.88 2.13 7.09
N PRO A 47 6.68 2.68 7.40
CA PRO A 47 6.53 3.57 8.56
C PRO A 47 6.79 2.87 9.90
N GLU A 48 6.37 1.61 10.10
CA GLU A 48 6.70 0.85 11.31
C GLU A 48 8.21 0.61 11.46
N LEU A 49 8.88 0.32 10.34
CA LEU A 49 10.35 0.24 10.32
C LEU A 49 10.99 1.60 10.65
N ALA A 50 10.46 2.70 10.10
CA ALA A 50 10.93 4.05 10.38
C ALA A 50 10.74 4.43 11.87
N GLU A 51 9.63 4.05 12.47
CA GLU A 51 9.37 4.26 13.90
C GLU A 51 10.37 3.50 14.78
N ASP A 52 10.56 2.18 14.51
CA ASP A 52 11.49 1.34 15.29
C ASP A 52 12.95 1.79 15.14
N LEU A 53 13.34 2.36 13.98
CA LEU A 53 14.64 2.97 13.76
C LEU A 53 14.77 4.38 14.38
N GLY A 54 13.71 4.93 14.96
CA GLY A 54 13.70 6.27 15.55
C GLY A 54 13.57 7.41 14.53
N PHE A 55 13.36 7.13 13.25
CA PHE A 55 13.30 8.13 12.19
C PHE A 55 12.00 8.93 12.18
N LEU A 56 10.94 8.42 12.82
CA LEU A 56 9.67 9.15 12.97
C LEU A 56 9.62 10.05 14.20
N ALA A 57 10.57 9.94 15.14
CA ALA A 57 10.50 10.72 16.40
C ALA A 57 10.42 12.24 16.14
N PRO A 58 9.55 12.99 16.86
CA PRO A 58 8.72 12.55 17.99
C PRO A 58 7.38 11.92 17.61
N LEU A 59 7.02 11.86 16.31
CA LEU A 59 5.78 11.29 15.80
C LEU A 59 5.71 9.79 16.10
N LYS A 60 4.52 9.31 16.46
CA LYS A 60 4.21 7.91 16.76
C LYS A 60 3.19 7.35 15.79
N LEU A 61 3.14 6.01 15.71
CA LEU A 61 2.15 5.30 14.93
C LEU A 61 1.09 4.65 15.83
N ASN A 62 -0.18 4.79 15.46
CA ASN A 62 -1.31 4.15 16.11
C ASN A 62 -1.98 3.16 15.16
N TYR A 63 -1.75 1.88 15.40
CA TYR A 63 -2.38 0.82 14.63
C TYR A 63 -3.86 0.67 15.04
N VAL A 64 -4.77 0.89 14.10
CA VAL A 64 -6.21 0.82 14.35
C VAL A 64 -6.88 -0.44 13.79
N GLY A 65 -6.14 -1.31 13.10
CA GLY A 65 -6.69 -2.57 12.61
C GLY A 65 -5.99 -3.13 11.38
N SER A 66 -6.37 -4.36 10.99
CA SER A 66 -5.86 -5.00 9.79
C SER A 66 -6.63 -4.61 8.54
N VAL A 67 -5.96 -4.65 7.39
CA VAL A 67 -6.53 -4.37 6.07
C VAL A 67 -6.14 -5.49 5.10
N GLN A 68 -7.03 -5.84 4.16
CA GLN A 68 -6.79 -6.88 3.16
C GLN A 68 -6.23 -6.31 1.84
N GLY A 69 -6.43 -5.03 1.58
CA GLY A 69 -5.93 -4.39 0.36
C GLY A 69 -6.22 -2.90 0.28
N GLY A 70 -5.51 -2.23 -0.67
CA GLY A 70 -5.50 -0.78 -0.81
C GLY A 70 -6.86 -0.11 -0.97
N PRO A 71 -7.84 -0.63 -1.72
CA PRO A 71 -9.16 -0.01 -1.82
C PRO A 71 -9.86 0.14 -0.47
N GLN A 72 -9.71 -0.83 0.44
CA GLN A 72 -10.25 -0.75 1.80
C GLN A 72 -9.51 0.32 2.63
N ASP A 73 -8.19 0.42 2.47
CA ASP A 73 -7.37 1.41 3.18
C ASP A 73 -7.68 2.84 2.69
N ILE A 74 -7.88 3.04 1.37
CA ILE A 74 -8.39 4.29 0.79
C ILE A 74 -9.72 4.68 1.42
N GLN A 75 -10.65 3.73 1.58
CA GLN A 75 -11.95 4.00 2.20
C GLN A 75 -11.81 4.44 3.67
N ALA A 76 -10.91 3.80 4.43
CA ALA A 76 -10.60 4.19 5.80
C ALA A 76 -10.02 5.62 5.88
N LEU A 77 -9.16 5.99 4.93
CA LEU A 77 -8.60 7.35 4.84
C LEU A 77 -9.67 8.40 4.53
N ILE A 78 -10.55 8.13 3.57
CA ILE A 78 -11.63 9.05 3.17
C ILE A 78 -12.62 9.30 4.33
N THR A 79 -12.91 8.27 5.11
CA THR A 79 -13.82 8.36 6.26
C THR A 79 -13.14 8.95 7.51
N GLY A 80 -11.82 9.18 7.47
CA GLY A 80 -11.04 9.70 8.60
C GLY A 80 -10.80 8.67 9.71
N ALA A 81 -10.94 7.36 9.42
CA ALA A 81 -10.59 6.30 10.34
C ALA A 81 -9.06 6.16 10.49
N VAL A 82 -8.31 6.49 9.45
CA VAL A 82 -6.85 6.56 9.42
C VAL A 82 -6.38 7.93 8.92
N ASP A 83 -5.11 8.27 9.16
CA ASP A 83 -4.51 9.55 8.76
C ASP A 83 -3.69 9.41 7.48
N PHE A 84 -3.23 8.21 7.15
CA PHE A 84 -2.64 7.85 5.87
C PHE A 84 -3.06 6.44 5.46
N ALA A 85 -3.05 6.18 4.16
CA ALA A 85 -3.37 4.87 3.58
C ALA A 85 -2.30 4.43 2.60
N SER A 86 -2.10 3.12 2.47
CA SER A 86 -1.27 2.51 1.43
C SER A 86 -2.14 1.83 0.39
N ALA A 87 -1.94 2.16 -0.88
CA ALA A 87 -2.63 1.48 -1.95
C ALA A 87 -1.77 1.40 -3.22
N PHE A 88 -2.19 0.50 -4.11
CA PHE A 88 -1.69 0.44 -5.47
C PHE A 88 -1.96 1.75 -6.23
N ASN A 89 -1.01 2.21 -7.03
CA ASN A 89 -1.11 3.50 -7.73
C ASN A 89 -2.33 3.56 -8.67
N GLY A 90 -2.70 2.47 -9.32
CA GLY A 90 -3.93 2.38 -10.12
C GLY A 90 -5.21 2.50 -9.30
N ALA A 91 -5.20 2.10 -8.02
CA ALA A 91 -6.34 2.31 -7.13
C ALA A 91 -6.54 3.80 -6.80
N PHE A 92 -5.46 4.58 -6.67
CA PHE A 92 -5.53 6.03 -6.54
C PHE A 92 -6.02 6.71 -7.82
N VAL A 93 -5.62 6.21 -9.01
CA VAL A 93 -6.19 6.67 -10.30
C VAL A 93 -7.70 6.44 -10.31
N LYS A 94 -8.16 5.25 -9.91
CA LYS A 94 -9.59 4.90 -9.84
C LYS A 94 -10.35 5.78 -8.84
N ALA A 95 -9.76 6.05 -7.69
CA ALA A 95 -10.33 6.98 -6.71
C ALA A 95 -10.45 8.40 -7.27
N ALA A 96 -9.41 8.90 -7.96
CA ALA A 96 -9.44 10.20 -8.60
C ALA A 96 -10.49 10.29 -9.72
N ALA A 97 -10.65 9.23 -10.52
CA ALA A 97 -11.72 9.12 -11.53
C ALA A 97 -13.12 9.25 -10.92
N ALA A 98 -13.30 8.78 -9.68
CA ALA A 98 -14.51 8.95 -8.87
C ALA A 98 -14.55 10.29 -8.09
N ASN A 99 -13.72 11.27 -8.47
CA ASN A 99 -13.61 12.59 -7.82
C ASN A 99 -13.14 12.57 -6.35
N VAL A 100 -12.54 11.48 -5.89
CA VAL A 100 -11.91 11.41 -4.57
C VAL A 100 -10.53 12.05 -4.64
N LYS A 101 -10.29 13.08 -3.81
CA LYS A 101 -9.01 13.82 -3.78
C LYS A 101 -8.11 13.26 -2.69
N LEU A 102 -7.02 12.63 -3.11
CA LEU A 102 -5.93 12.13 -2.26
C LEU A 102 -4.60 12.59 -2.85
N ILE A 103 -3.57 12.68 -2.01
CA ILE A 103 -2.21 13.06 -2.41
C ILE A 103 -1.28 11.93 -2.02
N SER A 104 -0.71 11.23 -2.98
CA SER A 104 0.39 10.29 -2.77
C SER A 104 1.66 11.08 -2.41
N VAL A 105 2.29 10.73 -1.29
CA VAL A 105 3.40 11.51 -0.74
C VAL A 105 4.72 10.75 -0.68
N ILE A 106 4.70 9.41 -0.75
CA ILE A 106 5.90 8.57 -0.73
C ILE A 106 5.57 7.15 -1.17
N GLY A 107 6.54 6.44 -1.78
CA GLY A 107 6.43 5.04 -2.14
C GLY A 107 6.19 4.14 -0.92
N SER A 108 5.34 3.13 -1.07
CA SER A 108 5.01 2.20 0.02
C SER A 108 5.49 0.78 -0.23
N TYR A 109 5.41 0.30 -1.46
CA TYR A 109 5.89 -1.01 -1.88
C TYR A 109 6.02 -1.05 -3.40
N GLY A 110 6.70 -2.07 -3.90
CA GLY A 110 6.82 -2.32 -5.32
C GLY A 110 7.36 -3.70 -5.62
N SER A 111 7.81 -3.88 -6.84
CA SER A 111 8.48 -5.10 -7.30
C SER A 111 9.85 -4.77 -7.88
N ASP A 112 10.81 -5.64 -7.61
CA ASP A 112 12.18 -5.56 -8.11
C ASP A 112 12.75 -6.96 -8.36
N GLN A 113 14.02 -7.06 -8.77
CA GLN A 113 14.69 -8.33 -9.08
C GLN A 113 14.80 -9.28 -7.88
N LYS A 114 14.61 -8.81 -6.65
CA LYS A 114 14.64 -9.63 -5.44
C LYS A 114 13.24 -10.02 -4.95
N SER A 115 12.23 -9.20 -5.21
CA SER A 115 10.88 -9.36 -4.66
C SER A 115 9.82 -8.87 -5.63
N TRP A 116 8.99 -9.77 -6.14
CA TRP A 116 7.97 -9.48 -7.15
C TRP A 116 6.68 -10.27 -6.91
N ALA A 117 5.60 -9.91 -7.61
CA ALA A 117 4.37 -10.69 -7.65
C ALA A 117 4.33 -11.55 -8.92
N GLY A 118 4.19 -12.85 -8.74
CA GLY A 118 4.11 -13.80 -9.84
C GLY A 118 2.74 -14.49 -9.92
N TYR A 119 2.39 -14.93 -11.12
CA TYR A 119 1.16 -15.68 -11.43
C TYR A 119 1.53 -17.13 -11.69
N TYR A 120 1.00 -18.04 -10.88
CA TYR A 120 1.42 -19.43 -10.83
C TYR A 120 0.28 -20.37 -11.09
N VAL A 121 0.61 -21.49 -11.76
CA VAL A 121 -0.26 -22.65 -11.96
C VAL A 121 0.41 -23.88 -11.37
N LEU A 122 -0.33 -24.99 -11.21
CA LEU A 122 0.28 -26.29 -10.91
C LEU A 122 1.27 -26.68 -12.01
N ALA A 123 2.33 -27.40 -11.67
CA ALA A 123 3.39 -27.75 -12.60
C ALA A 123 2.88 -28.53 -13.83
N ASP A 124 1.87 -29.38 -13.66
CA ASP A 124 1.20 -30.19 -14.68
C ASP A 124 0.01 -29.50 -15.35
N SER A 125 -0.30 -28.26 -15.00
CA SER A 125 -1.41 -27.48 -15.57
C SER A 125 -1.28 -27.37 -17.10
N PRO A 126 -2.39 -27.52 -17.86
CA PRO A 126 -2.40 -27.35 -19.32
C PRO A 126 -2.27 -25.87 -19.76
N ILE A 127 -2.42 -24.91 -18.85
CA ILE A 127 -2.30 -23.46 -19.14
C ILE A 127 -0.86 -23.13 -19.50
N LYS A 128 -0.60 -22.72 -20.76
CA LYS A 128 0.74 -22.42 -21.29
C LYS A 128 0.89 -21.00 -21.81
N ASN A 129 -0.20 -20.37 -22.19
CA ASN A 129 -0.21 -19.03 -22.80
C ASN A 129 -1.43 -18.23 -22.34
N VAL A 130 -1.51 -16.98 -22.76
CA VAL A 130 -2.53 -16.02 -22.36
C VAL A 130 -3.95 -16.46 -22.72
N HIS A 131 -4.15 -17.12 -23.88
CA HIS A 131 -5.47 -17.57 -24.35
C HIS A 131 -6.02 -18.72 -23.51
N ASP A 132 -5.14 -19.52 -22.90
CA ASP A 132 -5.56 -20.62 -22.01
C ASP A 132 -6.18 -20.10 -20.69
N LEU A 133 -6.04 -18.79 -20.42
CA LEU A 133 -6.63 -18.14 -19.23
C LEU A 133 -8.12 -17.79 -19.39
N ILE A 134 -8.65 -17.84 -20.63
CA ILE A 134 -10.07 -17.56 -20.89
C ILE A 134 -10.94 -18.59 -20.14
N GLY A 135 -11.87 -18.11 -19.31
CA GLY A 135 -12.75 -18.95 -18.48
C GLY A 135 -12.06 -19.59 -17.26
N LYS A 136 -10.84 -19.20 -16.94
CA LYS A 136 -10.09 -19.70 -15.78
C LYS A 136 -10.32 -18.84 -14.54
N LYS A 137 -10.18 -19.46 -13.38
CA LYS A 137 -10.26 -18.84 -12.06
C LYS A 137 -8.91 -18.36 -11.60
N VAL A 138 -8.76 -17.06 -11.38
CA VAL A 138 -7.53 -16.43 -10.89
C VAL A 138 -7.74 -15.90 -9.48
N GLY A 139 -6.98 -16.42 -8.52
CA GLY A 139 -7.03 -15.98 -7.12
C GLY A 139 -6.29 -14.66 -6.95
N VAL A 140 -6.99 -13.61 -6.49
CA VAL A 140 -6.46 -12.28 -6.17
C VAL A 140 -6.84 -11.88 -4.74
N ASN A 141 -6.12 -10.92 -4.14
CA ASN A 141 -6.40 -10.48 -2.77
C ASN A 141 -7.63 -9.58 -2.65
N THR A 142 -7.86 -8.73 -3.64
CA THR A 142 -8.97 -7.78 -3.70
C THR A 142 -9.16 -7.29 -5.12
N LEU A 143 -10.34 -6.75 -5.44
CA LEU A 143 -10.61 -6.14 -6.74
C LEU A 143 -10.20 -4.66 -6.72
N GLY A 144 -9.90 -4.11 -7.90
CA GLY A 144 -9.45 -2.73 -8.08
C GLY A 144 -8.04 -2.46 -7.55
N ALA A 145 -7.18 -3.49 -7.44
CA ALA A 145 -5.83 -3.39 -6.91
C ALA A 145 -4.78 -4.00 -7.85
N HIS A 146 -3.51 -3.98 -7.44
CA HIS A 146 -2.32 -4.33 -8.22
C HIS A 146 -2.48 -5.58 -9.06
N PHE A 147 -2.91 -6.68 -8.45
CA PHE A 147 -2.89 -7.99 -9.12
C PHE A 147 -3.99 -8.12 -10.18
N GLU A 148 -5.14 -7.48 -10.01
CA GLU A 148 -6.14 -7.41 -11.06
C GLU A 148 -5.65 -6.57 -12.24
N PHE A 149 -5.07 -5.37 -11.98
CA PHE A 149 -4.56 -4.49 -13.02
C PHE A 149 -3.44 -5.16 -13.82
N ALA A 150 -2.46 -5.76 -13.15
CA ALA A 150 -1.36 -6.45 -13.83
C ALA A 150 -1.86 -7.66 -14.65
N LEU A 151 -2.86 -8.40 -14.16
CA LEU A 151 -3.48 -9.47 -14.93
C LEU A 151 -4.17 -8.93 -16.19
N LYS A 152 -5.01 -7.90 -16.06
CA LYS A 152 -5.71 -7.31 -17.20
C LYS A 152 -4.73 -6.79 -18.25
N ASP A 153 -3.65 -6.11 -17.84
CA ASP A 153 -2.63 -5.62 -18.74
C ASP A 153 -1.87 -6.77 -19.44
N TYR A 154 -1.55 -7.85 -18.71
CA TYR A 154 -0.95 -9.06 -19.30
C TYR A 154 -1.86 -9.68 -20.36
N LEU A 155 -3.15 -9.83 -20.06
CA LEU A 155 -4.13 -10.38 -21.00
C LEU A 155 -4.28 -9.48 -22.25
N ALA A 156 -4.36 -8.17 -22.06
CA ALA A 156 -4.48 -7.19 -23.14
C ALA A 156 -3.23 -7.11 -24.02
N ARG A 157 -2.03 -7.18 -23.44
CA ARG A 157 -0.76 -7.28 -24.18
C ARG A 157 -0.63 -8.59 -24.95
N GLY A 158 -1.19 -9.66 -24.43
CA GLY A 158 -1.26 -10.97 -25.09
C GLY A 158 -2.30 -11.08 -26.20
N GLY A 159 -3.03 -9.98 -26.50
CA GLY A 159 -3.94 -9.89 -27.63
C GLY A 159 -5.39 -10.28 -27.35
N LEU A 160 -5.77 -10.51 -26.08
CA LEU A 160 -7.16 -10.77 -25.73
C LEU A 160 -8.00 -9.50 -25.89
N THR A 161 -9.19 -9.68 -26.42
CA THR A 161 -10.22 -8.63 -26.51
C THR A 161 -10.82 -8.35 -25.11
N PRO A 162 -11.40 -7.16 -24.87
CA PRO A 162 -12.09 -6.89 -23.62
C PRO A 162 -13.16 -7.93 -23.24
N ALA A 163 -13.88 -8.47 -24.24
CA ALA A 163 -14.89 -9.51 -24.03
C ALA A 163 -14.28 -10.87 -23.62
N GLU A 164 -13.06 -11.18 -24.03
CA GLU A 164 -12.34 -12.38 -23.61
C GLU A 164 -11.73 -12.18 -22.22
N ILE A 165 -11.19 -10.99 -21.92
CA ILE A 165 -10.68 -10.64 -20.59
C ILE A 165 -11.78 -10.76 -19.53
N GLN A 166 -13.00 -10.32 -19.83
CA GLN A 166 -14.16 -10.43 -18.93
C GLN A 166 -14.56 -11.88 -18.62
N LYS A 167 -14.13 -12.86 -19.43
CA LYS A 167 -14.38 -14.29 -19.15
C LYS A 167 -13.39 -14.88 -18.13
N VAL A 168 -12.31 -14.19 -17.80
CA VAL A 168 -11.41 -14.61 -16.73
C VAL A 168 -12.07 -14.30 -15.38
N GLU A 169 -12.28 -15.34 -14.59
CA GLU A 169 -12.98 -15.23 -13.31
C GLU A 169 -12.00 -14.82 -12.19
N LEU A 170 -12.22 -13.68 -11.55
CA LEU A 170 -11.42 -13.26 -10.39
C LEU A 170 -12.05 -13.80 -9.10
N VAL A 171 -11.28 -14.60 -8.36
CA VAL A 171 -11.68 -15.15 -7.06
C VAL A 171 -10.93 -14.41 -5.95
N VAL A 172 -11.68 -13.66 -5.12
CA VAL A 172 -11.08 -12.91 -4.02
C VAL A 172 -10.78 -13.84 -2.85
N LEU A 173 -9.51 -13.93 -2.46
CA LEU A 173 -9.01 -14.79 -1.40
C LEU A 173 -7.98 -14.02 -0.53
N PRO A 174 -7.93 -14.26 0.79
CA PRO A 174 -6.80 -13.80 1.59
C PRO A 174 -5.48 -14.31 1.00
N PRO A 175 -4.43 -13.48 0.84
CA PRO A 175 -3.19 -13.87 0.16
C PRO A 175 -2.54 -15.14 0.73
N VAL A 176 -2.63 -15.33 2.05
CA VAL A 176 -2.07 -16.51 2.73
C VAL A 176 -2.77 -17.83 2.35
N ASN A 177 -3.98 -17.77 1.80
CA ASN A 177 -4.78 -18.94 1.38
C ASN A 177 -4.68 -19.24 -0.11
N THR A 178 -4.12 -18.33 -0.92
CA THR A 178 -4.15 -18.42 -2.39
C THR A 178 -3.35 -19.63 -2.90
N GLU A 179 -2.19 -19.92 -2.32
CA GLU A 179 -1.42 -21.15 -2.64
C GLU A 179 -2.21 -22.41 -2.34
N GLN A 180 -2.85 -22.48 -1.18
CA GLN A 180 -3.66 -23.64 -0.77
C GLN A 180 -4.84 -23.86 -1.72
N ALA A 181 -5.52 -22.79 -2.13
CA ALA A 181 -6.63 -22.86 -3.08
C ALA A 181 -6.18 -23.38 -4.45
N LEU A 182 -5.00 -22.98 -4.94
CA LEU A 182 -4.41 -23.50 -6.16
C LEU A 182 -4.13 -25.02 -6.04
N ARG A 183 -3.47 -25.45 -4.95
CA ARG A 183 -3.14 -26.87 -4.73
C ARG A 183 -4.37 -27.75 -4.53
N ALA A 184 -5.46 -27.18 -4.04
CA ALA A 184 -6.76 -27.85 -3.91
C ALA A 184 -7.63 -27.78 -5.18
N ASN A 185 -7.12 -27.24 -6.30
CA ASN A 185 -7.85 -27.02 -7.56
C ASN A 185 -9.14 -26.19 -7.39
N GLN A 186 -9.18 -25.30 -6.42
CA GLN A 186 -10.29 -24.34 -6.24
C GLN A 186 -10.17 -23.14 -7.17
N ILE A 187 -8.93 -22.82 -7.57
CA ILE A 187 -8.57 -21.83 -8.58
C ILE A 187 -7.56 -22.46 -9.56
N ASP A 188 -7.51 -21.94 -10.78
CA ASP A 188 -6.58 -22.41 -11.83
C ASP A 188 -5.24 -21.67 -11.77
N VAL A 189 -5.23 -20.40 -11.33
CA VAL A 189 -4.06 -19.53 -11.22
C VAL A 189 -4.03 -18.88 -9.86
N ALA A 190 -2.89 -18.90 -9.21
CA ALA A 190 -2.64 -18.18 -7.96
C ALA A 190 -1.74 -16.96 -8.19
N VAL A 191 -2.13 -15.80 -7.72
CA VAL A 191 -1.19 -14.69 -7.55
C VAL A 191 -0.47 -14.88 -6.22
N LEU A 192 0.84 -15.03 -6.29
CA LEU A 192 1.71 -15.21 -5.13
C LEU A 192 2.69 -14.04 -5.06
N PRO A 193 2.43 -13.05 -4.19
CA PRO A 193 3.28 -11.88 -4.09
C PRO A 193 4.41 -12.09 -3.08
N PHE A 194 5.60 -11.58 -3.39
CA PHE A 194 6.72 -11.35 -2.47
C PHE A 194 7.05 -12.59 -1.61
N ILE A 195 7.02 -12.44 -0.30
CA ILE A 195 7.32 -13.51 0.67
C ILE A 195 6.45 -14.77 0.52
N LEU A 196 5.21 -14.62 0.03
CA LEU A 196 4.31 -15.77 -0.18
C LEU A 196 4.73 -16.58 -1.40
N ARG A 197 5.29 -15.91 -2.43
CA ARG A 197 5.89 -16.55 -3.60
C ARG A 197 7.03 -17.48 -3.20
N ASP A 198 7.99 -16.95 -2.45
CA ASP A 198 9.20 -17.69 -2.11
C ASP A 198 8.88 -18.90 -1.23
N LYS A 199 7.96 -18.72 -0.27
CA LYS A 199 7.43 -19.84 0.53
C LYS A 199 6.76 -20.92 -0.33
N ALA A 200 5.98 -20.53 -1.35
CA ALA A 200 5.31 -21.49 -2.21
C ALA A 200 6.28 -22.22 -3.17
N LEU A 201 7.30 -21.51 -3.66
CA LEU A 201 8.35 -22.07 -4.52
C LEU A 201 9.22 -23.09 -3.77
N GLU A 202 9.51 -22.86 -2.49
CA GLU A 202 10.22 -23.83 -1.64
C GLU A 202 9.50 -25.20 -1.59
N ARG A 203 8.17 -25.19 -1.60
CA ARG A 203 7.36 -26.42 -1.62
C ARG A 203 7.32 -27.11 -2.98
N GLY A 204 7.70 -26.42 -4.06
CA GLY A 204 7.65 -26.94 -5.43
C GLY A 204 6.24 -27.22 -5.94
N GLY A 205 6.16 -27.94 -7.09
CA GLY A 205 4.91 -28.37 -7.70
C GLY A 205 4.06 -27.29 -8.36
N ILE A 206 4.62 -26.07 -8.52
CA ILE A 206 4.02 -24.95 -9.24
C ILE A 206 5.00 -24.38 -10.25
N ARG A 207 4.49 -23.68 -11.28
CA ARG A 207 5.31 -22.92 -12.22
C ARG A 207 4.72 -21.56 -12.50
N GLN A 208 5.59 -20.60 -12.74
CA GLN A 208 5.21 -19.24 -13.11
C GLN A 208 4.70 -19.20 -14.55
N ILE A 209 3.64 -18.42 -14.78
CA ILE A 209 3.16 -18.04 -16.12
C ILE A 209 3.82 -16.72 -16.52
N PHE A 210 3.75 -15.72 -15.62
CA PHE A 210 4.37 -14.42 -15.77
C PHE A 210 4.55 -13.76 -14.40
N ALA A 211 5.34 -12.69 -14.36
CA ALA A 211 5.49 -11.81 -13.21
C ALA A 211 5.20 -10.35 -13.60
N ASP A 212 4.90 -9.52 -12.62
CA ASP A 212 4.74 -8.08 -12.83
C ASP A 212 6.05 -7.42 -13.29
N THR A 213 7.19 -7.88 -12.80
CA THR A 213 8.52 -7.43 -13.24
C THR A 213 8.85 -7.79 -14.69
N ASP A 214 8.27 -8.84 -15.26
CA ASP A 214 8.41 -9.16 -16.69
C ASP A 214 7.80 -8.07 -17.58
N MET A 215 6.80 -7.36 -17.06
CA MET A 215 6.06 -6.33 -17.79
C MET A 215 6.54 -4.91 -17.51
N TYR A 216 6.96 -4.64 -16.28
CA TYR A 216 7.22 -3.27 -15.82
C TYR A 216 8.67 -3.03 -15.38
N GLY A 217 9.52 -4.10 -15.29
CA GLY A 217 10.82 -4.02 -14.65
C GLY A 217 10.72 -3.72 -13.16
N ASP A 218 11.71 -3.08 -12.60
CA ASP A 218 11.66 -2.59 -11.22
C ASP A 218 10.74 -1.37 -11.15
N PHE A 219 9.72 -1.39 -10.29
CA PHE A 219 8.77 -0.29 -10.19
C PHE A 219 8.14 -0.17 -8.80
N THR A 220 7.85 1.06 -8.39
CA THR A 220 7.06 1.34 -7.20
C THR A 220 5.58 1.17 -7.52
N ALA A 221 4.99 0.07 -7.05
CA ALA A 221 3.62 -0.31 -7.37
C ALA A 221 2.59 0.46 -6.55
N GLY A 222 2.91 0.82 -5.31
CA GLY A 222 2.01 1.53 -4.40
C GLY A 222 2.68 2.67 -3.67
N THR A 223 1.85 3.59 -3.19
CA THR A 223 2.27 4.77 -2.43
C THR A 223 1.47 4.91 -1.14
N TYR A 224 2.04 5.62 -0.17
CA TYR A 224 1.27 6.18 0.94
C TYR A 224 0.65 7.49 0.50
N ALA A 225 -0.62 7.67 0.83
CA ALA A 225 -1.37 8.88 0.54
C ALA A 225 -2.01 9.45 1.81
N VAL A 226 -2.24 10.77 1.77
CA VAL A 226 -2.96 11.53 2.77
C VAL A 226 -4.08 12.32 2.09
N THR A 227 -5.04 12.85 2.87
CA THR A 227 -6.02 13.79 2.31
C THR A 227 -5.38 15.18 2.12
N PRO A 228 -5.81 15.96 1.10
CA PRO A 228 -5.35 17.35 0.93
C PRO A 228 -5.62 18.22 2.16
N LYS A 229 -6.72 17.96 2.87
CA LYS A 229 -7.05 18.64 4.12
C LYS A 229 -6.00 18.36 5.19
N PHE A 230 -5.67 17.09 5.44
CA PHE A 230 -4.67 16.71 6.45
C PHE A 230 -3.29 17.28 6.11
N ALA A 231 -2.86 17.20 4.85
CA ALA A 231 -1.57 17.77 4.41
C ALA A 231 -1.50 19.29 4.64
N LYS A 232 -2.61 20.01 4.44
CA LYS A 232 -2.69 21.46 4.64
C LYS A 232 -2.75 21.85 6.12
N GLU A 233 -3.47 21.08 6.93
CA GLU A 233 -3.68 21.40 8.37
C GLU A 233 -2.50 20.94 9.23
N HIS A 234 -1.78 19.88 8.83
CA HIS A 234 -0.69 19.25 9.59
C HIS A 234 0.57 19.01 8.74
N PRO A 235 1.12 20.02 8.03
CA PRO A 235 2.22 19.83 7.08
C PRO A 235 3.48 19.29 7.75
N GLU A 236 3.74 19.64 9.02
CA GLU A 236 4.93 19.14 9.73
C GLU A 236 4.82 17.66 10.09
N ALA A 237 3.63 17.17 10.44
CA ALA A 237 3.40 15.74 10.68
C ALA A 237 3.61 14.95 9.38
N VAL A 238 3.09 15.45 8.23
CA VAL A 238 3.32 14.82 6.92
C VAL A 238 4.79 14.85 6.55
N ARG A 239 5.50 15.96 6.77
CA ARG A 239 6.93 16.08 6.51
C ARG A 239 7.75 15.09 7.36
N GLN A 240 7.44 14.97 8.64
CA GLN A 240 8.10 14.02 9.53
C GLN A 240 7.84 12.57 9.10
N PHE A 241 6.59 12.25 8.77
CA PHE A 241 6.19 10.94 8.25
C PHE A 241 6.94 10.58 6.97
N VAL A 242 6.95 11.48 5.98
CA VAL A 242 7.61 11.26 4.68
C VAL A 242 9.12 11.16 4.85
N SER A 243 9.75 12.10 5.59
CA SER A 243 11.21 12.09 5.79
C SER A 243 11.67 10.85 6.56
N GLY A 244 10.94 10.43 7.58
CA GLY A 244 11.26 9.22 8.34
C GLY A 244 11.12 7.96 7.50
N THR A 245 10.02 7.84 6.73
CA THR A 245 9.78 6.72 5.83
C THR A 245 10.83 6.66 4.72
N ALA A 246 11.24 7.81 4.14
CA ALA A 246 12.29 7.89 3.14
C ALA A 246 13.63 7.35 3.67
N LYS A 247 14.00 7.70 4.90
CA LYS A 247 15.20 7.17 5.56
C LYS A 247 15.11 5.66 5.78
N ALA A 248 13.93 5.13 6.14
CA ALA A 248 13.73 3.69 6.30
C ALA A 248 13.82 2.93 4.97
N ILE A 249 13.34 3.51 3.87
CA ILE A 249 13.52 2.97 2.52
C ILE A 249 15.00 2.83 2.20
N GLU A 250 15.78 3.89 2.35
CA GLU A 250 17.20 3.88 2.03
C GLU A 250 18.00 2.99 3.00
N TRP A 251 17.62 2.97 4.28
CA TRP A 251 18.22 2.04 5.24
C TRP A 251 18.00 0.58 4.83
N ALA A 252 16.76 0.21 4.45
CA ALA A 252 16.46 -1.15 4.02
C ALA A 252 17.19 -1.55 2.72
N LYS A 253 17.40 -0.60 1.79
CA LYS A 253 18.15 -0.83 0.55
C LYS A 253 19.66 -1.04 0.78
N SER A 254 20.23 -0.38 1.78
CA SER A 254 21.67 -0.36 2.04
C SER A 254 22.13 -1.32 3.14
N THR A 255 21.20 -1.90 3.89
CA THR A 255 21.46 -2.82 5.01
C THR A 255 21.42 -4.28 4.52
N PRO A 256 22.34 -5.16 4.97
CA PRO A 256 22.27 -6.59 4.66
C PRO A 256 20.93 -7.22 5.03
N ASP A 257 20.42 -8.12 4.17
CA ASP A 257 19.09 -8.72 4.27
C ASP A 257 18.85 -9.39 5.64
N ASP A 258 19.85 -10.05 6.21
CA ASP A 258 19.77 -10.70 7.53
C ASP A 258 19.53 -9.71 8.67
N GLN A 259 20.15 -8.54 8.62
CA GLN A 259 19.96 -7.48 9.60
C GLN A 259 18.57 -6.84 9.47
N VAL A 260 18.10 -6.62 8.22
CA VAL A 260 16.73 -6.14 7.99
C VAL A 260 15.73 -7.17 8.54
N LYS A 261 15.87 -8.45 8.20
CA LYS A 261 15.02 -9.54 8.71
C LYS A 261 14.98 -9.58 10.23
N ALA A 262 16.14 -9.48 10.89
CA ALA A 262 16.22 -9.45 12.35
C ALA A 262 15.43 -8.26 12.94
N ARG A 263 15.50 -7.09 12.29
CA ARG A 263 14.74 -5.91 12.69
C ARG A 263 13.23 -6.12 12.50
N LEU A 264 12.80 -6.67 11.37
CA LEU A 264 11.38 -6.96 11.11
C LEU A 264 10.81 -7.96 12.13
N ILE A 265 11.56 -9.02 12.48
CA ILE A 265 11.20 -9.97 13.53
C ILE A 265 11.05 -9.24 14.89
N SER A 266 11.99 -8.37 15.23
CA SER A 266 11.93 -7.57 16.47
C SER A 266 10.66 -6.70 16.52
N ILE A 267 10.29 -6.04 15.42
CA ILE A 267 9.08 -5.21 15.34
C ILE A 267 7.83 -6.07 15.56
N ILE A 268 7.71 -7.22 14.87
CA ILE A 268 6.55 -8.11 15.01
C ILE A 268 6.42 -8.58 16.48
N ASN A 269 7.51 -8.96 17.11
CA ASN A 269 7.49 -9.43 18.51
C ASN A 269 7.10 -8.31 19.50
N LYS A 270 7.52 -7.07 19.26
CA LYS A 270 7.25 -5.91 20.15
C LYS A 270 5.80 -5.43 20.07
N ARG A 271 5.15 -5.54 18.91
CA ARG A 271 3.82 -4.94 18.71
C ARG A 271 2.65 -5.75 19.26
N HIS A 272 2.89 -6.95 19.80
CA HIS A 272 1.93 -7.79 20.53
C HIS A 272 0.58 -8.03 19.82
N ARG A 273 0.60 -8.21 18.47
CA ARG A 273 -0.61 -8.43 17.67
C ARG A 273 -0.93 -9.91 17.43
N ASN A 274 -0.27 -10.81 18.16
CA ASN A 274 -0.40 -12.27 18.03
C ASN A 274 -0.08 -12.77 16.59
N GLU A 275 0.97 -12.25 15.99
CA GLU A 275 1.40 -12.51 14.62
C GLU A 275 2.61 -13.44 14.58
N SER A 276 2.77 -14.18 13.48
CA SER A 276 3.90 -15.08 13.26
C SER A 276 5.04 -14.37 12.52
N THR A 277 6.27 -14.60 12.97
CA THR A 277 7.49 -14.13 12.28
C THR A 277 7.97 -15.09 11.18
N ALA A 278 7.31 -16.26 11.02
CA ALA A 278 7.77 -17.33 10.14
C ALA A 278 7.92 -16.92 8.66
N LEU A 279 7.18 -15.93 8.21
CA LEU A 279 7.25 -15.44 6.83
C LEU A 279 8.43 -14.48 6.60
N VAL A 280 9.01 -13.88 7.65
CA VAL A 280 10.06 -12.87 7.51
C VAL A 280 11.34 -13.44 6.88
N GLN A 281 11.60 -14.74 7.04
CA GLN A 281 12.74 -15.40 6.39
C GLN A 281 12.75 -15.26 4.85
N TYR A 282 11.56 -15.11 4.24
CA TYR A 282 11.38 -14.92 2.79
C TYR A 282 11.39 -13.45 2.36
N TRP A 283 11.62 -12.52 3.27
CA TRP A 283 11.74 -11.10 2.91
C TRP A 283 13.07 -10.84 2.19
N HIS A 284 13.04 -10.05 1.10
CA HIS A 284 14.21 -9.63 0.34
C HIS A 284 14.25 -8.15 0.03
N SER A 285 13.09 -7.52 -0.18
CA SER A 285 12.98 -6.10 -0.51
C SER A 285 11.56 -5.60 -0.25
N PHE A 286 11.42 -4.28 -0.08
CA PHE A 286 10.13 -3.58 -0.16
C PHE A 286 9.77 -3.19 -1.60
N GLY A 287 10.67 -3.35 -2.57
CA GLY A 287 10.44 -3.10 -3.99
C GLY A 287 10.24 -1.63 -4.37
N VAL A 288 10.54 -0.67 -3.48
CA VAL A 288 10.44 0.76 -3.79
C VAL A 288 11.61 1.16 -4.68
N ALA A 289 11.35 1.45 -5.96
CA ALA A 289 12.40 1.67 -6.95
C ALA A 289 13.10 3.02 -6.77
N GLU A 290 12.35 4.09 -6.58
CA GLU A 290 12.89 5.45 -6.53
C GLU A 290 13.63 5.73 -5.24
N GLN A 291 14.71 6.54 -5.34
CA GLN A 291 15.48 7.00 -4.20
C GLN A 291 14.62 7.77 -3.22
N GLY A 292 14.72 7.45 -1.93
CA GLY A 292 13.90 8.06 -0.89
C GLY A 292 12.39 7.88 -1.10
N GLY A 293 11.98 6.92 -1.93
CA GLY A 293 10.58 6.66 -2.24
C GLY A 293 9.87 7.82 -2.96
N GLN A 294 10.60 8.64 -3.73
CA GLN A 294 10.01 9.74 -4.50
C GLN A 294 8.87 9.24 -5.39
N VAL A 295 7.83 10.04 -5.52
CA VAL A 295 6.68 9.73 -6.35
C VAL A 295 6.79 10.47 -7.69
N THR A 296 6.50 9.78 -8.79
CA THR A 296 6.59 10.34 -10.14
C THR A 296 5.34 10.03 -10.96
N ALA A 297 5.08 10.84 -11.99
CA ALA A 297 3.97 10.60 -12.92
C ALA A 297 4.05 9.22 -13.59
N LYS A 298 5.27 8.70 -13.80
CA LYS A 298 5.50 7.37 -14.41
C LYS A 298 4.89 6.21 -13.61
N GLN A 299 4.67 6.39 -12.31
CA GLN A 299 4.07 5.38 -11.45
C GLN A 299 2.54 5.31 -11.59
N PHE A 300 1.89 6.33 -12.17
CA PHE A 300 0.45 6.39 -12.38
C PHE A 300 0.05 6.27 -13.83
N GLN A 301 0.86 6.80 -14.76
CA GLN A 301 0.51 6.91 -16.17
C GLN A 301 0.13 5.58 -16.83
N PRO A 302 0.85 4.45 -16.61
CA PRO A 302 0.46 3.16 -17.18
C PRO A 302 -0.95 2.72 -16.79
N TRP A 303 -1.38 3.05 -15.59
CA TRP A 303 -2.72 2.70 -15.08
C TRP A 303 -3.80 3.61 -15.61
N ILE A 304 -3.50 4.89 -15.82
CA ILE A 304 -4.38 5.83 -16.54
C ILE A 304 -4.58 5.34 -17.98
N ASP A 305 -3.49 5.00 -18.68
CA ASP A 305 -3.54 4.55 -20.08
C ASP A 305 -4.32 3.23 -20.21
N LEU A 306 -4.12 2.28 -19.30
CA LEU A 306 -4.87 1.03 -19.27
C LEU A 306 -6.37 1.29 -19.06
N MET A 307 -6.76 2.10 -18.09
CA MET A 307 -8.17 2.41 -17.82
C MET A 307 -8.82 3.18 -18.96
N VAL A 308 -8.09 4.05 -19.66
CA VAL A 308 -8.58 4.73 -20.86
C VAL A 308 -8.79 3.72 -21.99
N LYS A 309 -7.84 2.80 -22.21
CA LYS A 309 -7.93 1.75 -23.22
C LYS A 309 -9.12 0.81 -22.97
N ASP A 310 -9.38 0.50 -21.69
CA ASP A 310 -10.49 -0.39 -21.28
C ASP A 310 -11.85 0.34 -21.23
N GLY A 311 -11.87 1.66 -21.46
CA GLY A 311 -13.08 2.49 -21.41
C GLY A 311 -13.58 2.79 -19.99
N GLU A 312 -12.79 2.47 -18.96
CA GLU A 312 -13.10 2.79 -17.55
C GLU A 312 -12.84 4.28 -17.23
N LEU A 313 -12.04 4.97 -18.07
CA LEU A 313 -11.65 6.37 -17.89
C LEU A 313 -11.69 7.11 -19.23
N GLN A 314 -12.14 8.37 -19.22
CA GLN A 314 -12.04 9.24 -20.39
C GLN A 314 -10.62 9.81 -20.52
N ALA A 315 -10.11 9.95 -21.72
CA ALA A 315 -8.80 10.55 -21.97
C ALA A 315 -8.75 11.99 -21.39
N GLY A 316 -7.72 12.24 -20.56
CA GLY A 316 -7.53 13.54 -19.89
C GLY A 316 -8.39 13.79 -18.64
N GLN A 317 -9.25 12.85 -18.25
CA GLN A 317 -10.07 12.97 -17.04
C GLN A 317 -9.23 12.97 -15.75
N VAL A 318 -8.15 12.18 -15.70
CA VAL A 318 -7.18 12.16 -14.61
C VAL A 318 -5.80 12.48 -15.19
N LYS A 319 -5.05 13.34 -14.51
CA LYS A 319 -3.66 13.66 -14.83
C LYS A 319 -2.75 13.15 -13.74
N ALA A 320 -1.71 12.41 -14.11
CA ALA A 320 -0.80 11.77 -13.16
C ALA A 320 -0.17 12.78 -12.17
N GLU A 321 0.18 13.98 -12.65
CA GLU A 321 0.82 15.05 -11.85
C GLU A 321 -0.08 15.60 -10.74
N GLN A 322 -1.38 15.36 -10.80
CA GLN A 322 -2.35 15.80 -9.79
C GLN A 322 -2.52 14.81 -8.64
N LEU A 323 -1.94 13.61 -8.77
CA LEU A 323 -2.12 12.51 -7.82
C LEU A 323 -1.09 12.47 -6.71
N PHE A 324 -0.01 13.25 -6.82
CA PHE A 324 1.09 13.19 -5.86
C PHE A 324 1.72 14.56 -5.58
N SER A 325 2.48 14.64 -4.47
CA SER A 325 3.40 15.73 -4.18
C SER A 325 4.68 15.19 -3.54
N ASN A 326 5.82 15.73 -3.94
CA ASN A 326 7.11 15.50 -3.29
C ASN A 326 7.53 16.67 -2.36
N ASP A 327 6.67 17.65 -2.08
CA ASP A 327 6.99 18.83 -1.29
C ASP A 327 7.41 18.50 0.16
N PHE A 328 7.07 17.30 0.61
CA PHE A 328 7.43 16.78 1.92
C PHE A 328 8.66 15.85 1.90
N ASN A 329 9.17 15.49 0.70
CA ASN A 329 10.25 14.52 0.55
C ASN A 329 11.61 15.25 0.37
N SER A 330 12.49 15.14 1.37
CA SER A 330 13.81 15.76 1.34
C SER A 330 14.73 15.27 0.21
N TYR A 331 14.52 14.07 -0.30
CA TYR A 331 15.28 13.54 -1.44
C TYR A 331 14.91 14.21 -2.77
N ALA A 332 13.71 14.77 -2.89
CA ALA A 332 13.32 15.54 -4.08
C ALA A 332 14.04 16.91 -4.13
N ALA A 333 14.19 17.59 -2.99
CA ALA A 333 14.89 18.84 -2.88
C ALA A 333 16.40 18.74 -3.18
N ALA A 334 17.05 17.63 -2.76
CA ALA A 334 18.48 17.41 -2.96
C ALA A 334 18.90 17.31 -4.45
N LYS A 335 18.00 16.94 -5.35
CA LYS A 335 18.28 16.88 -6.80
C LYS A 335 18.28 18.26 -7.49
N VAL A 336 17.57 19.22 -6.96
CA VAL A 336 17.51 20.60 -7.51
C VAL A 336 18.85 21.29 -7.29
N ASP A 337 19.47 21.13 -6.13
CA ASP A 337 20.74 21.77 -5.79
C ASP A 337 21.92 21.20 -6.60
N THR A 338 21.93 19.91 -6.92
CA THR A 338 23.00 19.30 -7.74
C THR A 338 22.90 19.68 -9.23
N ALA A 339 21.74 20.09 -9.73
CA ALA A 339 21.57 20.57 -11.09
C ALA A 339 22.00 22.05 -11.24
N SER A 340 21.87 22.87 -10.20
CA SER A 340 22.24 24.30 -10.24
C SER A 340 23.74 24.53 -10.11
N THR A 341 24.50 23.58 -9.53
CA THR A 341 25.96 23.71 -9.34
C THR A 341 26.79 23.33 -10.59
N LYS A 342 26.17 22.84 -11.68
CA LYS A 342 26.89 22.48 -12.93
C LYS A 342 26.86 23.53 -14.03
N ALA A 343 26.30 24.70 -13.81
CA ALA A 343 26.25 25.80 -14.79
C ALA A 343 26.99 27.05 -14.28
N SER A 344 28.33 26.96 -14.21
CA SER A 344 29.18 28.17 -14.27
C SER A 344 30.08 28.02 -15.49
N PRO A 345 29.90 28.84 -16.54
CA PRO A 345 30.85 28.91 -17.63
C PRO A 345 32.09 29.68 -17.16
N GLY A 346 33.23 29.03 -17.24
CA GLY A 346 34.50 29.71 -17.06
C GLY A 346 34.68 30.83 -18.07
N GLU A 347 34.93 32.03 -17.58
CA GLU A 347 35.46 33.14 -18.38
C GLU A 347 36.79 32.77 -18.99
N GLN A 348 36.84 32.88 -20.30
CA GLN A 348 38.10 32.90 -21.05
C GLN A 348 38.69 34.32 -21.06
N LYS A 349 39.93 34.40 -20.69
CA LYS A 349 40.85 35.44 -21.18
C LYS A 349 41.67 34.92 -22.34
#